data_e6e44be980ff49dc975a688621bb38c1
#
_entry.id   e6e44be980ff49dc975a688621bb38c1
#
_cell.length_a   1.000
_cell.length_b   1.000
_cell.length_c   1.000
_cell.angle_alpha   90.00
_cell.angle_beta   90.00
_cell.angle_gamma   90.00
#
_symmetry.space_group_name_H-M   'P 1'
#
loop_
_entity.id
_entity.type
_entity.pdbx_description
1 polymer ?
#
loop_
_entity_poly.entity_id
_entity_poly.type
_entity_poly.pdbx_seq_one_letter_code
_entity_poly.pdbx_strand_id
1 'polypeptide(L)'
;MSAKPDIITAAVLVIGDEILSGRTKDKNIGYIAEYLTAIGIDLKEVRVVADDAPEIVAAIDALRAKCTYVFTTGGIGPTHDDITADCVADAFGVALEFHPEAVAILKERLAKTGGELNEARMRMARIPHGAALVANKVSGAPGFWIGNVITMAGIPAVMQAMLDEVAPKLKTGTKLLSETIRADAKEGDVGTELGAIAKAHPETIIGSYP
;
A
#
# COMPACT_ATOMS: atom_id res chain seq x y z
N MET A 1 6.38 34.44 -8.04
CA MET A 1 5.30 33.44 -8.15
C MET A 1 5.77 32.21 -7.38
N SER A 2 5.21 31.95 -6.22
CA SER A 2 5.49 30.70 -5.48
C SER A 2 4.92 29.55 -6.28
N ALA A 3 5.74 28.58 -6.67
CA ALA A 3 5.27 27.37 -7.33
C ALA A 3 4.24 26.68 -6.40
N LYS A 4 3.08 26.28 -6.95
CA LYS A 4 2.15 25.44 -6.17
C LYS A 4 2.93 24.22 -5.69
N PRO A 5 2.79 23.86 -4.41
CA PRO A 5 3.46 22.68 -3.89
C PRO A 5 3.01 21.45 -4.69
N ASP A 6 3.97 20.59 -5.06
CA ASP A 6 3.66 19.32 -5.71
C ASP A 6 2.80 18.47 -4.75
N ILE A 7 1.57 18.19 -5.14
CA ILE A 7 0.71 17.26 -4.41
C ILE A 7 1.08 15.85 -4.84
N ILE A 8 1.70 15.10 -3.93
CA ILE A 8 2.03 13.69 -4.13
C ILE A 8 0.85 12.86 -3.62
N THR A 9 0.30 12.03 -4.49
CA THR A 9 -0.90 11.25 -4.20
C THR A 9 -0.60 9.76 -4.15
N ALA A 10 -1.36 9.04 -3.34
CA ALA A 10 -1.28 7.58 -3.25
C ALA A 10 -2.66 6.92 -3.30
N ALA A 11 -2.66 5.65 -3.66
CA ALA A 11 -3.77 4.73 -3.45
C ALA A 11 -3.29 3.47 -2.73
N VAL A 12 -4.20 2.82 -2.00
CA VAL A 12 -3.97 1.50 -1.41
C VAL A 12 -4.91 0.49 -2.07
N LEU A 13 -4.35 -0.63 -2.51
CA LEU A 13 -5.09 -1.78 -3.00
C LEU A 13 -4.85 -2.96 -2.06
N VAL A 14 -5.89 -3.34 -1.32
CA VAL A 14 -5.89 -4.53 -0.47
C VAL A 14 -6.42 -5.70 -1.27
N ILE A 15 -5.68 -6.79 -1.29
CA ILE A 15 -6.01 -8.00 -2.04
C ILE A 15 -6.18 -9.14 -1.03
N GLY A 16 -7.34 -9.76 -1.00
CA GLY A 16 -7.61 -10.87 -0.11
C GLY A 16 -9.10 -11.12 0.16
N ASP A 17 -9.56 -12.31 -0.16
CA ASP A 17 -10.91 -12.80 0.12
C ASP A 17 -11.26 -12.80 1.61
N GLU A 18 -10.27 -12.97 2.49
CA GLU A 18 -10.45 -12.97 3.93
C GLU A 18 -10.87 -11.60 4.48
N ILE A 19 -10.48 -10.53 3.80
CA ILE A 19 -10.90 -9.16 4.14
C ILE A 19 -12.35 -8.95 3.71
N LEU A 20 -12.68 -9.28 2.46
CA LEU A 20 -14.04 -9.14 1.92
C LEU A 20 -15.06 -10.00 2.66
N SER A 21 -14.67 -11.21 3.08
CA SER A 21 -15.53 -12.11 3.85
C SER A 21 -15.64 -11.76 5.33
N GLY A 22 -14.85 -10.78 5.80
CA GLY A 22 -14.82 -10.38 7.20
C GLY A 22 -14.13 -11.38 8.15
N ARG A 23 -13.52 -12.44 7.61
CA ARG A 23 -12.72 -13.41 8.41
C ARG A 23 -11.51 -12.76 9.07
N THR A 24 -10.91 -11.79 8.38
CA THR A 24 -9.80 -10.98 8.87
C THR A 24 -10.19 -9.52 8.80
N LYS A 25 -9.91 -8.78 9.87
CA LYS A 25 -10.04 -7.32 9.85
C LYS A 25 -8.77 -6.72 9.32
N ASP A 26 -8.87 -5.85 8.33
CA ASP A 26 -7.71 -5.10 7.83
C ASP A 26 -7.08 -4.25 8.94
N LYS A 27 -5.75 -4.25 8.99
CA LYS A 27 -4.93 -3.45 9.90
C LYS A 27 -3.88 -2.63 9.16
N ASN A 28 -3.84 -2.74 7.83
CA ASN A 28 -2.84 -2.10 7.00
C ASN A 28 -3.29 -0.72 6.53
N ILE A 29 -4.56 -0.56 6.15
CA ILE A 29 -5.10 0.70 5.60
C ILE A 29 -4.84 1.87 6.53
N GLY A 30 -5.25 1.77 7.80
CA GLY A 30 -5.08 2.85 8.78
C GLY A 30 -3.62 3.20 9.01
N TYR A 31 -2.77 2.19 9.16
CA TYR A 31 -1.33 2.39 9.34
C TYR A 31 -0.69 3.08 8.13
N ILE A 32 -0.98 2.60 6.90
CA ILE A 32 -0.46 3.22 5.68
C ILE A 32 -0.95 4.66 5.55
N ALA A 33 -2.24 4.92 5.84
CA ALA A 33 -2.81 6.27 5.77
C ALA A 33 -2.10 7.25 6.71
N GLU A 34 -1.91 6.88 7.98
CA GLU A 34 -1.19 7.68 8.96
C GLU A 34 0.26 7.92 8.53
N TYR A 35 0.95 6.86 8.09
CA TYR A 35 2.35 6.94 7.67
C TYR A 35 2.53 7.87 6.47
N LEU A 36 1.73 7.71 5.43
CA LEU A 36 1.80 8.54 4.21
C LEU A 36 1.48 9.99 4.50
N THR A 37 0.46 10.26 5.31
CA THR A 37 0.12 11.62 5.76
C THR A 37 1.27 12.27 6.52
N ALA A 38 1.95 11.51 7.40
CA ALA A 38 3.08 12.02 8.18
C ALA A 38 4.28 12.44 7.31
N ILE A 39 4.45 11.83 6.12
CA ILE A 39 5.51 12.16 5.17
C ILE A 39 5.06 13.06 4.02
N GLY A 40 3.82 13.56 4.05
CA GLY A 40 3.28 14.51 3.06
C GLY A 40 2.83 13.86 1.75
N ILE A 41 2.32 12.64 1.81
CA ILE A 41 1.68 11.95 0.68
C ILE A 41 0.19 11.81 0.96
N ASP A 42 -0.64 12.30 0.06
CA ASP A 42 -2.10 12.28 0.17
C ASP A 42 -2.67 10.92 -0.26
N LEU A 43 -3.20 10.13 0.66
CA LEU A 43 -3.96 8.94 0.32
C LEU A 43 -5.33 9.33 -0.24
N LYS A 44 -5.56 9.09 -1.53
CA LYS A 44 -6.78 9.51 -2.26
C LYS A 44 -7.82 8.42 -2.39
N GLU A 45 -7.40 7.16 -2.43
CA GLU A 45 -8.30 6.05 -2.67
C GLU A 45 -7.80 4.78 -1.99
N VAL A 46 -8.74 4.00 -1.48
CA VAL A 46 -8.51 2.64 -1.00
C VAL A 46 -9.48 1.72 -1.72
N ARG A 47 -8.97 0.63 -2.28
CA ARG A 47 -9.78 -0.46 -2.84
C ARG A 47 -9.48 -1.75 -2.11
N VAL A 48 -10.50 -2.58 -1.98
CA VAL A 48 -10.38 -3.96 -1.52
C VAL A 48 -10.94 -4.83 -2.63
N VAL A 49 -10.16 -5.79 -3.10
CA VAL A 49 -10.55 -6.73 -4.16
C VAL A 49 -10.33 -8.17 -3.71
N ALA A 50 -11.07 -9.08 -4.33
CA ALA A 50 -10.88 -10.52 -4.19
C ALA A 50 -9.52 -10.98 -4.78
N ASP A 51 -9.12 -12.20 -4.47
CA ASP A 51 -8.00 -12.89 -5.13
C ASP A 51 -8.43 -13.37 -6.54
N ASP A 52 -8.89 -12.42 -7.36
CA ASP A 52 -9.35 -12.58 -8.74
C ASP A 52 -8.47 -11.78 -9.69
N ALA A 53 -7.81 -12.43 -10.64
CA ALA A 53 -6.82 -11.81 -11.49
C ALA A 53 -7.38 -10.65 -12.35
N PRO A 54 -8.51 -10.76 -13.04
CA PRO A 54 -9.12 -9.65 -13.77
C PRO A 54 -9.40 -8.43 -12.89
N GLU A 55 -9.92 -8.62 -11.67
CA GLU A 55 -10.24 -7.53 -10.76
C GLU A 55 -8.97 -6.84 -10.23
N ILE A 56 -7.95 -7.64 -9.87
CA ILE A 56 -6.66 -7.10 -9.41
C ILE A 56 -6.00 -6.27 -10.50
N VAL A 57 -5.90 -6.80 -11.73
CA VAL A 57 -5.28 -6.11 -12.87
C VAL A 57 -6.02 -4.81 -13.18
N ALA A 58 -7.36 -4.86 -13.27
CA ALA A 58 -8.18 -3.67 -13.53
C ALA A 58 -8.02 -2.60 -12.42
N ALA A 59 -7.93 -3.02 -11.15
CA ALA A 59 -7.71 -2.11 -10.04
C ALA A 59 -6.31 -1.46 -10.10
N ILE A 60 -5.26 -2.24 -10.39
CA ILE A 60 -3.90 -1.73 -10.56
C ILE A 60 -3.86 -0.70 -11.68
N ASP A 61 -4.39 -1.01 -12.86
CA ASP A 61 -4.38 -0.12 -14.01
C ASP A 61 -5.11 1.20 -13.74
N ALA A 62 -6.29 1.12 -13.12
CA ALA A 62 -7.06 2.30 -12.78
C ALA A 62 -6.38 3.19 -11.74
N LEU A 63 -5.74 2.60 -10.72
CA LEU A 63 -5.08 3.34 -9.65
C LEU A 63 -3.74 3.94 -10.10
N ARG A 64 -2.91 3.16 -10.82
CA ARG A 64 -1.60 3.63 -11.27
C ARG A 64 -1.67 4.74 -12.31
N ALA A 65 -2.77 4.85 -13.04
CA ALA A 65 -2.99 5.91 -14.02
C ALA A 65 -3.26 7.27 -13.40
N LYS A 66 -3.77 7.33 -12.16
CA LYS A 66 -4.22 8.58 -11.51
C LYS A 66 -3.46 8.96 -10.25
N CYS A 67 -2.73 8.03 -9.64
CA CYS A 67 -1.98 8.32 -8.41
C CYS A 67 -0.48 8.29 -8.66
N THR A 68 0.27 9.09 -7.89
CA THR A 68 1.73 9.08 -7.95
C THR A 68 2.27 7.73 -7.50
N TYR A 69 1.65 7.12 -6.47
CA TYR A 69 2.00 5.79 -5.97
C TYR A 69 0.77 4.92 -5.75
N VAL A 70 0.93 3.62 -5.95
CA VAL A 70 -0.05 2.59 -5.56
C VAL A 70 0.66 1.60 -4.64
N PHE A 71 0.14 1.45 -3.44
CA PHE A 71 0.61 0.45 -2.48
C PHE A 71 -0.35 -0.74 -2.51
N THR A 72 0.14 -1.93 -2.85
CA THR A 72 -0.67 -3.15 -2.75
C THR A 72 -0.30 -3.93 -1.50
N THR A 73 -1.27 -4.55 -0.84
CA THR A 73 -1.05 -5.43 0.30
C THR A 73 -1.79 -6.74 0.13
N GLY A 74 -1.09 -7.87 0.35
CA GLY A 74 -1.64 -9.22 0.21
C GLY A 74 -1.22 -9.93 -1.08
N GLY A 75 -1.47 -11.24 -1.13
CA GLY A 75 -1.31 -12.10 -2.31
C GLY A 75 0.12 -12.30 -2.80
N ILE A 76 1.16 -12.18 -1.94
CA ILE A 76 2.58 -12.46 -2.27
C ILE A 76 3.20 -13.56 -1.40
N GLY A 77 2.39 -14.40 -0.83
CA GLY A 77 2.83 -15.54 -0.03
C GLY A 77 3.18 -16.77 -0.86
N PRO A 78 3.30 -17.93 -0.20
CA PRO A 78 3.71 -19.18 -0.83
C PRO A 78 2.54 -20.04 -1.35
N THR A 79 1.29 -19.61 -1.18
CA THR A 79 0.12 -20.43 -1.45
C THR A 79 -0.40 -20.23 -2.89
N HIS A 80 -1.32 -21.04 -3.33
CA HIS A 80 -1.78 -21.05 -4.72
C HIS A 80 -2.65 -19.83 -5.07
N ASP A 81 -3.29 -19.25 -4.08
CA ASP A 81 -4.10 -18.02 -4.11
C ASP A 81 -3.27 -16.73 -4.05
N ASP A 82 -1.95 -16.83 -3.75
CA ASP A 82 -1.03 -15.69 -3.82
C ASP A 82 -0.69 -15.37 -5.30
N ILE A 83 -1.53 -14.56 -5.94
CA ILE A 83 -1.46 -14.24 -7.38
C ILE A 83 -1.09 -12.77 -7.66
N THR A 84 -0.84 -11.97 -6.65
CA THR A 84 -0.57 -10.53 -6.82
C THR A 84 0.63 -10.27 -7.72
N ALA A 85 1.71 -11.07 -7.61
CA ALA A 85 2.88 -10.89 -8.47
C ALA A 85 2.59 -11.18 -9.95
N ASP A 86 1.77 -12.21 -10.23
CA ASP A 86 1.29 -12.53 -11.57
C ASP A 86 0.47 -11.35 -12.13
N CYS A 87 -0.49 -10.83 -11.36
CA CYS A 87 -1.36 -9.73 -11.77
C CYS A 87 -0.59 -8.42 -12.00
N VAL A 88 0.41 -8.12 -11.19
CA VAL A 88 1.26 -6.93 -11.41
C VAL A 88 2.09 -7.11 -12.68
N ALA A 89 2.67 -8.29 -12.92
CA ALA A 89 3.40 -8.56 -14.17
C ALA A 89 2.50 -8.37 -15.40
N ASP A 90 1.27 -8.88 -15.35
CA ASP A 90 0.26 -8.72 -16.41
C ASP A 90 -0.11 -7.25 -16.63
N ALA A 91 -0.39 -6.48 -15.57
CA ALA A 91 -0.73 -5.06 -15.64
C ALA A 91 0.40 -4.20 -16.24
N PHE A 92 1.64 -4.63 -16.10
CA PHE A 92 2.81 -3.94 -16.70
C PHE A 92 3.24 -4.55 -18.04
N GLY A 93 2.66 -5.68 -18.47
CA GLY A 93 3.03 -6.37 -19.71
C GLY A 93 4.45 -6.91 -19.69
N VAL A 94 4.93 -7.38 -18.53
CA VAL A 94 6.29 -7.91 -18.35
C VAL A 94 6.27 -9.37 -17.92
N ALA A 95 7.38 -10.07 -18.11
CA ALA A 95 7.52 -11.45 -17.63
C ALA A 95 7.58 -11.51 -16.11
N LEU A 96 7.04 -12.59 -15.53
CA LEU A 96 7.21 -12.94 -14.13
C LEU A 96 8.32 -13.98 -14.01
N GLU A 97 9.39 -13.68 -13.29
CA GLU A 97 10.60 -14.50 -13.25
C GLU A 97 11.04 -14.80 -11.82
N PHE A 98 11.78 -15.89 -11.62
CA PHE A 98 12.48 -16.12 -10.36
C PHE A 98 13.66 -15.15 -10.25
N HIS A 99 13.54 -14.17 -9.36
CA HIS A 99 14.57 -13.16 -9.15
C HIS A 99 15.78 -13.76 -8.39
N PRO A 100 17.00 -13.74 -8.96
CA PRO A 100 18.16 -14.42 -8.35
C PRO A 100 18.47 -14.00 -6.91
N GLU A 101 18.38 -12.69 -6.63
CA GLU A 101 18.60 -12.13 -5.30
C GLU A 101 17.48 -12.54 -4.33
N ALA A 102 16.21 -12.54 -4.76
CA ALA A 102 15.11 -13.02 -3.92
C ALA A 102 15.28 -14.49 -3.55
N VAL A 103 15.70 -15.33 -4.49
CA VAL A 103 16.03 -16.74 -4.24
C VAL A 103 17.17 -16.86 -3.23
N ALA A 104 18.23 -16.05 -3.37
CA ALA A 104 19.37 -16.05 -2.44
C ALA A 104 18.95 -15.65 -1.03
N ILE A 105 18.14 -14.61 -0.88
CA ILE A 105 17.59 -14.13 0.41
C ILE A 105 16.77 -15.25 1.08
N LEU A 106 15.87 -15.92 0.34
CA LEU A 106 15.07 -17.02 0.88
C LEU A 106 15.94 -18.20 1.32
N LYS A 107 16.94 -18.58 0.52
CA LYS A 107 17.89 -19.64 0.88
C LYS A 107 18.65 -19.31 2.16
N GLU A 108 19.20 -18.11 2.26
CA GLU A 108 19.94 -17.67 3.45
C GLU A 108 19.06 -17.66 4.70
N ARG A 109 17.82 -17.19 4.57
CA ARG A 109 16.86 -17.17 5.68
C ARG A 109 16.53 -18.57 6.16
N LEU A 110 16.25 -19.49 5.23
CA LEU A 110 15.90 -20.87 5.55
C LEU A 110 17.08 -21.64 6.16
N ALA A 111 18.29 -21.38 5.71
CA ALA A 111 19.49 -21.95 6.33
C ALA A 111 19.63 -21.57 7.81
N LYS A 112 19.21 -20.34 8.18
CA LYS A 112 19.23 -19.86 9.58
C LYS A 112 18.09 -20.41 10.43
N THR A 113 16.93 -20.70 9.82
CA THR A 113 15.71 -21.12 10.54
C THR A 113 15.43 -22.63 10.47
N GLY A 114 16.28 -23.41 9.78
CA GLY A 114 16.14 -24.87 9.65
C GLY A 114 15.04 -25.31 8.69
N GLY A 115 14.65 -24.44 7.72
CA GLY A 115 13.65 -24.76 6.71
C GLY A 115 14.25 -25.22 5.38
N GLU A 116 13.42 -25.82 4.53
CA GLU A 116 13.78 -26.21 3.17
C GLU A 116 13.10 -25.28 2.15
N LEU A 117 13.83 -24.90 1.09
CA LEU A 117 13.29 -24.11 -0.02
C LEU A 117 12.57 -25.04 -1.01
N ASN A 118 11.31 -25.32 -0.69
CA ASN A 118 10.41 -26.10 -1.55
C ASN A 118 9.76 -25.23 -2.64
N GLU A 119 9.03 -25.88 -3.55
CA GLU A 119 8.33 -25.22 -4.67
C GLU A 119 7.38 -24.10 -4.21
N ALA A 120 6.60 -24.35 -3.13
CA ALA A 120 5.69 -23.35 -2.58
C ALA A 120 6.44 -22.09 -2.12
N ARG A 121 7.53 -22.22 -1.38
CA ARG A 121 8.34 -21.09 -0.94
C ARG A 121 9.05 -20.38 -2.09
N MET A 122 9.41 -21.11 -3.15
CA MET A 122 9.99 -20.50 -4.35
C MET A 122 9.04 -19.51 -5.03
N ARG A 123 7.71 -19.66 -4.89
CA ARG A 123 6.74 -18.71 -5.43
C ARG A 123 6.99 -17.29 -4.94
N MET A 124 7.43 -17.10 -3.68
CA MET A 124 7.75 -15.79 -3.11
C MET A 124 8.98 -15.11 -3.73
N ALA A 125 9.73 -15.83 -4.58
CA ALA A 125 10.83 -15.25 -5.36
C ALA A 125 10.44 -14.90 -6.80
N ARG A 126 9.16 -15.09 -7.18
CA ARG A 126 8.67 -14.65 -8.50
C ARG A 126 8.42 -13.16 -8.47
N ILE A 127 9.17 -12.42 -9.25
CA ILE A 127 9.18 -10.97 -9.28
C ILE A 127 8.98 -10.50 -10.73
N PRO A 128 8.13 -9.50 -10.99
CA PRO A 128 7.99 -8.91 -12.32
C PRO A 128 9.32 -8.41 -12.86
N HIS A 129 9.61 -8.71 -14.11
CA HIS A 129 10.85 -8.30 -14.77
C HIS A 129 11.06 -6.77 -14.67
N GLY A 130 12.26 -6.36 -14.25
CA GLY A 130 12.60 -4.95 -14.05
C GLY A 130 12.12 -4.32 -12.75
N ALA A 131 11.42 -5.06 -11.87
CA ALA A 131 11.07 -4.57 -10.55
C ALA A 131 12.27 -4.57 -9.61
N ALA A 132 12.35 -3.58 -8.72
CA ALA A 132 13.29 -3.55 -7.62
C ALA A 132 12.73 -4.33 -6.42
N LEU A 133 13.58 -5.00 -5.65
CA LEU A 133 13.15 -5.67 -4.43
C LEU A 133 12.86 -4.68 -3.30
N VAL A 134 11.82 -4.95 -2.53
CA VAL A 134 11.51 -4.28 -1.26
C VAL A 134 11.89 -5.22 -0.12
N ALA A 135 12.90 -4.84 0.63
CA ALA A 135 13.45 -5.68 1.69
C ALA A 135 12.44 -5.91 2.83
N ASN A 136 12.51 -7.10 3.41
CA ASN A 136 11.69 -7.50 4.55
C ASN A 136 12.54 -8.17 5.62
N LYS A 137 12.82 -7.43 6.67
CA LYS A 137 13.64 -7.91 7.79
C LYS A 137 12.91 -8.88 8.73
N VAL A 138 11.57 -8.95 8.65
CA VAL A 138 10.73 -9.76 9.54
C VAL A 138 10.70 -11.21 9.07
N SER A 139 10.21 -11.47 7.85
CA SER A 139 10.08 -12.83 7.31
C SER A 139 11.18 -13.19 6.30
N GLY A 140 11.85 -12.21 5.72
CA GLY A 140 12.87 -12.38 4.70
C GLY A 140 12.34 -12.43 3.26
N ALA A 141 11.08 -12.83 3.04
CA ALA A 141 10.50 -12.83 1.69
C ALA A 141 10.29 -11.37 1.22
N PRO A 142 10.92 -10.93 0.12
CA PRO A 142 10.83 -9.55 -0.31
C PRO A 142 9.46 -9.24 -0.94
N GLY A 143 9.04 -7.97 -0.84
CA GLY A 143 8.10 -7.37 -1.78
C GLY A 143 8.84 -6.84 -3.01
N PHE A 144 8.16 -6.06 -3.84
CA PHE A 144 8.78 -5.48 -5.02
C PHE A 144 8.15 -4.14 -5.41
N TRP A 145 8.88 -3.38 -6.22
CA TRP A 145 8.49 -2.07 -6.72
C TRP A 145 8.74 -1.98 -8.22
N ILE A 146 7.67 -1.79 -9.01
CA ILE A 146 7.74 -1.58 -10.45
C ILE A 146 6.94 -0.32 -10.84
N GLY A 147 7.54 0.57 -11.62
CA GLY A 147 6.93 1.84 -11.99
C GLY A 147 6.51 2.64 -10.74
N ASN A 148 5.22 2.87 -10.59
CA ASN A 148 4.65 3.52 -9.41
C ASN A 148 3.85 2.56 -8.50
N VAL A 149 3.96 1.24 -8.70
CA VAL A 149 3.29 0.22 -7.88
C VAL A 149 4.29 -0.43 -6.93
N ILE A 150 3.98 -0.41 -5.65
CA ILE A 150 4.78 -0.97 -4.56
C ILE A 150 3.97 -2.09 -3.92
N THR A 151 4.46 -3.32 -4.04
CA THR A 151 3.78 -4.52 -3.59
C THR A 151 4.38 -5.02 -2.28
N MET A 152 3.52 -5.11 -1.27
CA MET A 152 3.88 -5.49 0.10
C MET A 152 3.02 -6.66 0.59
N ALA A 153 3.50 -7.34 1.61
CA ALA A 153 2.77 -8.45 2.23
C ALA A 153 1.48 -7.99 2.94
N GLY A 154 0.51 -8.90 3.08
CA GLY A 154 -0.72 -8.66 3.85
C GLY A 154 -0.52 -8.68 5.37
N ILE A 155 0.49 -9.40 5.88
CA ILE A 155 0.78 -9.49 7.32
C ILE A 155 1.25 -8.14 7.86
N PRO A 156 0.56 -7.53 8.85
CA PRO A 156 0.82 -6.14 9.27
C PRO A 156 2.27 -5.85 9.64
N ALA A 157 2.89 -6.67 10.47
CA ALA A 157 4.29 -6.44 10.88
C ALA A 157 5.28 -6.54 9.71
N VAL A 158 4.97 -7.37 8.71
CA VAL A 158 5.78 -7.51 7.48
C VAL A 158 5.58 -6.30 6.57
N MET A 159 4.33 -5.90 6.36
CA MET A 159 3.96 -4.72 5.58
C MET A 159 4.63 -3.47 6.14
N GLN A 160 4.57 -3.25 7.46
CA GLN A 160 5.20 -2.12 8.13
C GLN A 160 6.72 -2.06 7.88
N ALA A 161 7.41 -3.19 8.02
CA ALA A 161 8.84 -3.28 7.74
C ALA A 161 9.17 -2.99 6.27
N MET A 162 8.31 -3.41 5.33
CA MET A 162 8.46 -3.09 3.91
C MET A 162 8.19 -1.60 3.63
N LEU A 163 7.20 -1.00 4.28
CA LEU A 163 6.89 0.42 4.15
C LEU A 163 8.04 1.29 4.68
N ASP A 164 8.64 0.93 5.82
CA ASP A 164 9.82 1.60 6.37
C ASP A 164 11.02 1.56 5.41
N GLU A 165 11.18 0.46 4.67
CA GLU A 165 12.25 0.31 3.66
C GLU A 165 12.01 1.18 2.41
N VAL A 166 10.74 1.37 2.04
CA VAL A 166 10.34 2.12 0.83
C VAL A 166 10.27 3.61 1.09
N ALA A 167 9.75 4.03 2.24
CA ALA A 167 9.42 5.42 2.53
C ALA A 167 10.57 6.43 2.31
N PRO A 168 11.84 6.13 2.68
CA PRO A 168 12.95 7.05 2.41
C PRO A 168 13.26 7.27 0.93
N LYS A 169 12.74 6.42 0.05
CA LYS A 169 12.97 6.44 -1.40
C LYS A 169 11.82 7.14 -2.16
N LEU A 170 10.73 7.46 -1.46
CA LEU A 170 9.57 8.10 -2.06
C LEU A 170 9.80 9.60 -2.25
N LYS A 171 9.29 10.12 -3.36
CA LYS A 171 9.07 11.57 -3.48
C LYS A 171 7.93 11.95 -2.54
N THR A 172 8.15 12.95 -1.71
CA THR A 172 7.17 13.45 -0.75
C THR A 172 6.71 14.86 -1.15
N GLY A 173 5.51 15.22 -0.74
CA GLY A 173 4.94 16.54 -0.93
C GLY A 173 4.98 17.40 0.33
N THR A 174 4.13 18.42 0.37
CA THR A 174 3.97 19.26 1.55
C THR A 174 3.16 18.52 2.60
N LYS A 175 3.71 18.42 3.81
CA LYS A 175 2.99 17.82 4.93
C LYS A 175 1.76 18.65 5.27
N LEU A 176 0.59 18.01 5.30
CA LEU A 176 -0.62 18.62 5.82
C LEU A 176 -0.54 18.69 7.34
N LEU A 177 -0.82 19.86 7.89
CA LEU A 177 -0.97 20.05 9.33
C LEU A 177 -2.44 19.79 9.67
N SER A 178 -2.69 19.07 10.75
CA SER A 178 -4.03 18.83 11.27
C SER A 178 -4.10 19.25 12.71
N GLU A 179 -5.19 19.95 13.07
CA GLU A 179 -5.49 20.32 14.46
C GLU A 179 -6.91 19.90 14.78
N THR A 180 -7.11 19.30 15.96
CA THR A 180 -8.41 18.87 16.44
C THR A 180 -8.86 19.77 17.57
N ILE A 181 -10.05 20.35 17.42
CA ILE A 181 -10.70 21.16 18.44
C ILE A 181 -11.87 20.36 18.99
N ARG A 182 -11.83 20.07 20.29
CA ARG A 182 -12.95 19.43 20.99
C ARG A 182 -13.99 20.48 21.38
N ALA A 183 -15.21 20.35 20.86
CA ALA A 183 -16.27 21.33 21.09
C ALA A 183 -17.28 20.88 22.15
N ASP A 184 -17.34 19.61 22.55
CA ASP A 184 -18.37 19.03 23.44
C ASP A 184 -19.81 19.39 23.02
N ALA A 185 -20.05 19.51 21.71
CA ALA A 185 -21.31 19.89 21.10
C ALA A 185 -21.82 18.77 20.17
N LYS A 186 -23.14 18.71 19.97
CA LYS A 186 -23.69 17.80 18.97
C LYS A 186 -23.47 18.35 17.59
N GLU A 187 -23.17 17.49 16.61
CA GLU A 187 -22.94 17.90 15.22
C GLU A 187 -24.07 18.77 14.64
N GLY A 188 -25.33 18.43 14.97
CA GLY A 188 -26.50 19.19 14.53
C GLY A 188 -26.55 20.61 15.05
N ASP A 189 -25.94 20.90 16.21
CA ASP A 189 -25.96 22.22 16.82
C ASP A 189 -24.91 23.16 16.19
N VAL A 190 -23.82 22.61 15.66
CA VAL A 190 -22.69 23.39 15.09
C VAL A 190 -22.61 23.31 13.56
N GLY A 191 -23.35 22.41 12.93
CA GLY A 191 -23.21 22.09 11.50
C GLY A 191 -23.40 23.27 10.56
N THR A 192 -24.33 24.20 10.88
CA THR A 192 -24.61 25.37 10.05
C THR A 192 -23.44 26.36 10.07
N GLU A 193 -22.96 26.70 11.27
CA GLU A 193 -21.82 27.61 11.43
C GLU A 193 -20.53 27.02 10.92
N LEU A 194 -20.27 25.73 11.19
CA LEU A 194 -19.12 25.02 10.69
C LEU A 194 -19.11 24.98 9.15
N GLY A 195 -20.26 24.75 8.53
CA GLY A 195 -20.42 24.80 7.08
C GLY A 195 -20.18 26.20 6.48
N ALA A 196 -20.56 27.27 7.18
CA ALA A 196 -20.27 28.63 6.77
C ALA A 196 -18.76 28.93 6.85
N ILE A 197 -18.09 28.50 7.92
CA ILE A 197 -16.64 28.64 8.10
C ILE A 197 -15.90 27.87 7.01
N ALA A 198 -16.28 26.61 6.74
CA ALA A 198 -15.66 25.82 5.71
C ALA A 198 -15.76 26.45 4.29
N LYS A 199 -16.90 27.08 3.99
CA LYS A 199 -17.07 27.83 2.73
C LYS A 199 -16.24 29.10 2.66
N ALA A 200 -16.00 29.76 3.79
CA ALA A 200 -15.18 30.97 3.86
C ALA A 200 -13.68 30.67 3.76
N HIS A 201 -13.27 29.44 4.06
CA HIS A 201 -11.88 28.99 4.09
C HIS A 201 -11.64 27.78 3.19
N PRO A 202 -11.80 27.90 1.86
CA PRO A 202 -11.66 26.78 0.92
C PRO A 202 -10.23 26.24 0.81
N GLU A 203 -9.25 26.95 1.35
CA GLU A 203 -7.85 26.54 1.45
C GLU A 203 -7.60 25.52 2.58
N THR A 204 -8.56 25.33 3.48
CA THR A 204 -8.49 24.38 4.59
C THR A 204 -9.53 23.27 4.44
N ILE A 205 -9.22 22.08 4.96
CA ILE A 205 -10.16 20.96 5.03
C ILE A 205 -10.73 20.96 6.46
N ILE A 206 -12.00 21.30 6.58
CA ILE A 206 -12.71 21.32 7.87
C ILE A 206 -13.73 20.20 7.89
N GLY A 207 -13.65 19.31 8.89
CA GLY A 207 -14.57 18.22 9.12
C GLY A 207 -15.05 18.15 10.56
N SER A 208 -16.19 17.54 10.79
CA SER A 208 -16.70 17.18 12.10
C SER A 208 -16.62 15.68 12.29
N TYR A 209 -16.16 15.26 13.45
CA TYR A 209 -16.01 13.85 13.81
C TYR A 209 -16.63 13.66 15.20
N PRO A 210 -17.62 12.75 15.32
CA PRO A 210 -18.32 12.49 16.58
C PRO A 210 -17.48 11.76 17.61
#